data_25c24be57142704fd636d19ac2e1b5cc
#
_entry.id   25c24be57142704fd636d19ac2e1b5cc
#
_cell.length_a   1.000
_cell.length_b   1.000
_cell.length_c   1.000
_cell.angle_alpha   90.00
_cell.angle_beta   90.00
_cell.angle_gamma   90.00
#
_symmetry.space_group_name_H-M   'P 1'
#
loop_
_entity.id
_entity.type
_entity.pdbx_description
1 polymer ?
#
loop_
_entity_poly.entity_id
_entity_poly.type
_entity_poly.pdbx_seq_one_letter_code
_entity_poly.pdbx_strand_id
1 'polypeptide(L)'
;VFHDAYQYFEERFNVKVLGAFTVNTDVMPGAEQLAEIREIIEHDKITCIFSEPQFNPDIINAVAKDMDIKTGVLDPLGATLDPGKDLYFDLIKNMSKSFKGC
;
A
#
# COMPACT_ATOMS: atom_id res chain seq x y z
N VAL A 1 -0.79 -3.05 2.34
CA VAL A 1 0.10 -1.89 2.06
C VAL A 1 1.52 -2.16 2.52
N PHE A 2 2.50 -1.50 1.93
CA PHE A 2 3.89 -1.62 2.35
C PHE A 2 4.12 -1.04 3.75
N HIS A 3 3.66 0.19 3.97
CA HIS A 3 3.86 0.93 5.21
C HIS A 3 2.52 1.21 5.90
N ASP A 4 2.46 1.02 7.21
CA ASP A 4 1.25 1.25 8.01
C ASP A 4 1.08 2.74 8.33
N ALA A 5 0.49 3.49 7.40
CA ALA A 5 0.36 4.95 7.50
C ALA A 5 -1.02 5.48 7.09
N TYR A 6 -1.99 4.60 6.89
CA TYR A 6 -3.26 4.99 6.24
C TYR A 6 -4.47 5.01 7.17
N GLN A 7 -4.30 4.85 8.46
CA GLN A 7 -5.41 4.69 9.41
C GLN A 7 -6.45 5.81 9.35
N TYR A 8 -6.03 7.07 9.19
CA TYR A 8 -6.95 8.20 9.08
C TYR A 8 -7.73 8.20 7.77
N PHE A 9 -7.10 7.80 6.68
CA PHE A 9 -7.75 7.64 5.38
C PHE A 9 -8.75 6.48 5.41
N GLU A 10 -8.37 5.36 5.99
CA GLU A 10 -9.23 4.18 6.16
C GLU A 10 -10.49 4.54 6.93
N GLU A 11 -10.35 5.22 8.05
CA GLU A 11 -11.44 5.64 8.91
C GLU A 11 -12.36 6.64 8.20
N ARG A 12 -11.78 7.65 7.55
CA ARG A 12 -12.54 8.71 6.89
C ARG A 12 -13.34 8.23 5.67
N PHE A 13 -12.80 7.30 4.92
CA PHE A 13 -13.38 6.84 3.65
C PHE A 13 -13.89 5.39 3.70
N ASN A 14 -13.93 4.80 4.87
CA ASN A 14 -14.37 3.42 5.09
C ASN A 14 -13.66 2.41 4.19
N VAL A 15 -12.35 2.56 4.07
CA VAL A 15 -11.46 1.63 3.38
C VAL A 15 -10.82 0.71 4.41
N LYS A 16 -10.73 -0.58 4.15
CA LYS A 16 -10.10 -1.53 5.06
C LYS A 16 -8.77 -2.00 4.52
N VAL A 17 -7.70 -1.71 5.25
CA VAL A 17 -6.37 -2.28 5.04
C VAL A 17 -6.20 -3.46 5.98
N LEU A 18 -5.89 -4.64 5.44
CA LEU A 18 -5.83 -5.88 6.22
C LEU A 18 -4.44 -6.18 6.79
N GLY A 19 -3.42 -5.46 6.34
CA GLY A 19 -2.07 -5.63 6.84
C GLY A 19 -1.05 -4.71 6.17
N ALA A 20 0.11 -4.60 6.80
CA ALA A 20 1.24 -3.84 6.31
C ALA A 20 2.52 -4.68 6.38
N PHE A 21 3.46 -4.42 5.44
CA PHE A 21 4.76 -5.09 5.44
C PHE A 21 5.66 -4.57 6.55
N THR A 22 5.54 -3.31 6.91
CA THR A 22 6.35 -2.70 7.97
C THR A 22 5.67 -1.51 8.61
N VAL A 23 6.00 -1.26 9.86
CA VAL A 23 5.72 0.01 10.55
C VAL A 23 6.96 0.91 10.56
N ASN A 24 8.12 0.35 10.27
CA ASN A 24 9.38 1.08 10.20
C ASN A 24 10.03 0.87 8.84
N THR A 25 9.99 1.90 8.00
CA THR A 25 10.49 1.87 6.63
C THR A 25 12.01 1.79 6.50
N ASP A 26 12.73 2.03 7.60
CA ASP A 26 14.20 1.90 7.64
C ASP A 26 14.66 0.45 7.84
N VAL A 27 13.73 -0.44 8.16
CA VAL A 27 14.02 -1.85 8.41
C VAL A 27 13.27 -2.72 7.40
N MET A 28 14.01 -3.58 6.70
CA MET A 28 13.42 -4.53 5.76
C MET A 28 12.63 -5.61 6.52
N PRO A 29 11.43 -6.00 6.05
CA PRO A 29 10.70 -7.10 6.64
C PRO A 29 11.52 -8.40 6.65
N GLY A 30 11.52 -9.08 7.78
CA GLY A 30 12.18 -10.39 7.91
C GLY A 30 11.37 -11.52 7.27
N ALA A 31 11.99 -12.69 7.13
CA ALA A 31 11.36 -13.86 6.53
C ALA A 31 10.10 -14.31 7.28
N GLU A 32 10.09 -14.23 8.59
CA GLU A 32 8.94 -14.55 9.43
C GLU A 32 7.75 -13.63 9.15
N GLN A 33 8.01 -12.33 9.08
CA GLN A 33 6.98 -11.33 8.78
C GLN A 33 6.42 -11.52 7.36
N LEU A 34 7.26 -11.84 6.38
CA LEU A 34 6.80 -12.14 5.02
C LEU A 34 5.93 -13.39 4.98
N ALA A 35 6.25 -14.41 5.77
CA ALA A 35 5.42 -15.61 5.89
C ALA A 35 4.04 -15.30 6.49
N GLU A 36 3.97 -14.48 7.54
CA GLU A 36 2.72 -14.01 8.14
C GLU A 36 1.87 -13.24 7.12
N ILE A 37 2.49 -12.36 6.35
CA ILE A 37 1.80 -11.58 5.31
C ILE A 37 1.21 -12.50 4.25
N ARG A 38 1.95 -13.51 3.81
CA ARG A 38 1.46 -14.51 2.84
C ARG A 38 0.26 -15.29 3.39
N GLU A 39 0.28 -15.66 4.66
CA GLU A 39 -0.86 -16.31 5.32
C GLU A 39 -2.10 -15.40 5.33
N ILE A 40 -1.96 -14.13 5.65
CA ILE A 40 -3.05 -13.15 5.62
C ILE A 40 -3.62 -13.02 4.22
N ILE A 41 -2.76 -12.93 3.20
CA ILE A 41 -3.18 -12.82 1.80
C ILE A 41 -4.02 -14.03 1.38
N GLU A 42 -3.59 -15.23 1.72
CA GLU A 42 -4.30 -16.47 1.39
C GLU A 42 -5.60 -16.60 2.16
N HIS A 43 -5.57 -16.37 3.47
CA HIS A 43 -6.73 -16.53 4.35
C HIS A 43 -7.84 -15.53 4.05
N ASP A 44 -7.49 -14.25 3.87
CA ASP A 44 -8.45 -13.17 3.67
C ASP A 44 -8.76 -12.90 2.19
N LYS A 45 -8.19 -13.70 1.27
CA LYS A 45 -8.37 -13.56 -0.18
C LYS A 45 -8.09 -12.15 -0.68
N ILE A 46 -6.96 -11.60 -0.26
CA ILE A 46 -6.52 -10.27 -0.65
C ILE A 46 -6.23 -10.25 -2.15
N THR A 47 -6.73 -9.25 -2.83
CA THR A 47 -6.59 -9.10 -4.29
C THR A 47 -5.53 -8.11 -4.70
N CYS A 48 -5.14 -7.21 -3.81
CA CYS A 48 -4.21 -6.13 -4.10
C CYS A 48 -3.20 -5.88 -3.00
N ILE A 49 -1.97 -5.55 -3.43
CA ILE A 49 -0.91 -5.01 -2.57
C ILE A 49 -0.52 -3.64 -3.09
N PHE A 50 -0.29 -2.70 -2.19
CA PHE A 50 0.10 -1.33 -2.54
C PHE A 50 1.51 -1.02 -2.08
N SER A 51 2.28 -0.42 -2.96
CA SER A 51 3.59 0.18 -2.68
C SER A 51 3.51 1.70 -2.68
N GLU A 52 4.58 2.34 -2.28
CA GLU A 52 4.71 3.80 -2.22
C GLU A 52 5.94 4.23 -3.03
N PRO A 53 5.89 5.41 -3.73
CA PRO A 53 7.00 5.86 -4.58
C PRO A 53 8.31 6.08 -3.82
N GLN A 54 8.23 6.32 -2.51
CA GLN A 54 9.37 6.64 -1.65
C GLN A 54 10.21 5.41 -1.26
N PHE A 55 9.69 4.19 -1.49
CA PHE A 55 10.33 2.96 -1.01
C PHE A 55 10.58 1.99 -2.17
N ASN A 56 11.55 1.11 -1.96
CA ASN A 56 11.88 0.08 -2.94
C ASN A 56 10.72 -0.92 -3.08
N PRO A 57 10.15 -1.11 -4.28
CA PRO A 57 9.03 -2.00 -4.51
C PRO A 57 9.40 -3.48 -4.64
N ASP A 58 10.67 -3.85 -4.55
CA ASP A 58 11.14 -5.21 -4.88
C ASP A 58 10.43 -6.29 -4.05
N ILE A 59 10.25 -6.06 -2.75
CA ILE A 59 9.54 -7.00 -1.86
C ILE A 59 8.08 -7.14 -2.27
N ILE A 60 7.41 -6.03 -2.52
CA ILE A 60 6.01 -6.00 -2.96
C ILE A 60 5.85 -6.79 -4.27
N ASN A 61 6.71 -6.52 -5.24
CA ASN A 61 6.68 -7.17 -6.54
C ASN A 61 6.96 -8.68 -6.44
N ALA A 62 7.90 -9.07 -5.60
CA ALA A 62 8.22 -10.48 -5.38
C ALA A 62 7.04 -11.24 -4.77
N VAL A 63 6.40 -10.70 -3.74
CA VAL A 63 5.23 -11.32 -3.12
C VAL A 63 4.04 -11.35 -4.08
N ALA A 64 3.80 -10.27 -4.82
CA ALA A 64 2.71 -10.19 -5.79
C ALA A 64 2.87 -11.22 -6.92
N LYS A 65 4.10 -11.41 -7.41
CA LYS A 65 4.41 -12.39 -8.44
C LYS A 65 4.19 -13.82 -7.96
N ASP A 66 4.65 -14.15 -6.76
CA ASP A 66 4.52 -15.49 -6.17
C ASP A 66 3.06 -15.87 -5.92
N MET A 67 2.21 -14.91 -5.61
CA MET A 67 0.82 -15.13 -5.21
C MET A 67 -0.20 -14.74 -6.27
N ASP A 68 0.24 -14.28 -7.44
CA ASP A 68 -0.61 -13.85 -8.55
C ASP A 68 -1.66 -12.81 -8.14
N ILE A 69 -1.22 -11.77 -7.43
CA ILE A 69 -2.06 -10.67 -6.99
C ILE A 69 -1.67 -9.35 -7.66
N LYS A 70 -2.61 -8.45 -7.76
CA LYS A 70 -2.39 -7.13 -8.38
C LYS A 70 -1.59 -6.22 -7.47
N THR A 71 -0.81 -5.34 -8.07
CA THR A 71 -0.11 -4.27 -7.37
C THR A 71 -0.66 -2.91 -7.76
N GLY A 72 -0.67 -2.01 -6.81
CA GLY A 72 -1.00 -0.61 -7.02
C GLY A 72 0.01 0.30 -6.34
N VAL A 73 -0.09 1.59 -6.58
CA VAL A 73 0.76 2.60 -5.96
C VAL A 73 -0.10 3.58 -5.18
N LEU A 74 0.28 3.82 -3.93
CA LEU A 74 -0.27 4.87 -3.08
C LEU A 74 0.79 5.92 -2.84
N ASP A 75 0.46 7.19 -3.06
CA ASP A 75 1.36 8.31 -2.84
C ASP A 75 0.79 9.28 -1.80
N PRO A 76 0.95 8.98 -0.51
CA PRO A 76 0.36 9.80 0.57
C PRO A 76 1.04 11.15 0.75
N LEU A 77 2.22 11.34 0.16
CA LEU A 77 2.96 12.60 0.22
C LEU A 77 2.73 13.49 -1.01
N GLY A 78 2.12 12.95 -2.06
CA GLY A 78 1.93 13.67 -3.31
C GLY A 78 3.24 14.00 -4.03
N ALA A 79 4.24 13.09 -3.93
CA ALA A 79 5.58 13.33 -4.48
C ALA A 79 5.60 13.52 -5.99
N THR A 80 4.61 12.97 -6.70
CA THR A 80 4.49 13.08 -8.15
C THR A 80 3.49 14.15 -8.61
N LEU A 81 2.88 14.86 -7.66
CA LEU A 81 1.89 15.90 -7.94
C LEU A 81 2.52 17.28 -7.96
N ASP A 82 1.95 18.18 -8.78
CA ASP A 82 2.37 19.58 -8.80
C ASP A 82 2.00 20.28 -7.50
N PRO A 83 2.93 21.04 -6.88
CA PRO A 83 2.62 21.84 -5.69
C PRO A 83 1.61 22.94 -6.04
N GLY A 84 0.75 23.27 -5.07
CA GLY A 84 -0.23 24.33 -5.23
C GLY A 84 -1.52 24.08 -4.46
N LYS A 85 -2.52 24.91 -4.72
CA LYS A 85 -3.81 24.88 -3.99
C LYS A 85 -4.60 23.59 -4.18
N ASP A 86 -4.42 22.90 -5.30
CA ASP A 86 -5.16 21.68 -5.66
C ASP A 86 -4.43 20.39 -5.27
N LEU A 87 -3.21 20.48 -4.75
CA LEU A 87 -2.38 19.31 -4.44
C LEU A 87 -3.10 18.34 -3.50
N TYR A 88 -3.68 18.83 -2.42
CA TYR A 88 -4.38 17.98 -1.44
C TYR A 88 -5.57 17.24 -2.06
N PHE A 89 -6.37 17.91 -2.85
CA PHE A 89 -7.52 17.30 -3.52
C PHE A 89 -7.09 16.23 -4.53
N ASP A 90 -6.05 16.53 -5.31
CA ASP A 90 -5.49 15.60 -6.29
C ASP A 90 -4.87 14.39 -5.60
N LEU A 91 -4.19 14.58 -4.47
CA LEU A 91 -3.64 13.51 -3.63
C LEU A 91 -4.74 12.54 -3.18
N ILE A 92 -5.82 13.06 -2.59
CA ILE A 92 -6.94 12.24 -2.10
C ILE A 92 -7.64 11.54 -3.26
N LYS A 93 -7.85 12.21 -4.38
CA LYS A 93 -8.44 11.59 -5.59
C LYS A 93 -7.58 10.46 -6.13
N ASN A 94 -6.27 10.65 -6.20
CA ASN A 94 -5.36 9.63 -6.71
C ASN A 94 -5.30 8.40 -5.80
N MET A 95 -5.29 8.60 -4.49
CA MET A 95 -5.38 7.50 -3.52
C MET A 95 -6.69 6.72 -3.68
N SER A 96 -7.80 7.42 -3.81
CA SER A 96 -9.12 6.80 -4.05
C SER A 96 -9.16 5.99 -5.34
N LYS A 97 -8.57 6.51 -6.42
CA LYS A 97 -8.45 5.79 -7.70
C LYS A 97 -7.60 4.53 -7.56
N SER A 98 -6.49 4.61 -6.84
CA SER A 98 -5.61 3.45 -6.63
C SER A 98 -6.36 2.33 -5.90
N PHE A 99 -7.09 2.66 -4.85
CA PHE A 99 -7.92 1.68 -4.14
C PHE A 99 -9.04 1.09 -5.01
N LYS A 100 -9.69 1.90 -5.84
CA LYS A 100 -10.75 1.45 -6.75
C LYS A 100 -10.22 0.60 -7.90
N GLY A 101 -8.99 0.79 -8.33
CA GLY A 101 -8.34 0.00 -9.39
C GLY A 101 -8.09 -1.45 -9.00
N CYS A 102 -8.29 -1.74 -7.77
CA CYS A 102 -8.30 -3.06 -7.19
C CYS A 102 -9.72 -3.50 -6.87
#